data_37bba3d1c3f81611d40c04edfd32c4df
#
_entry.id   37bba3d1c3f81611d40c04edfd32c4df
#
_cell.length_a   1.000
_cell.length_b   1.000
_cell.length_c   1.000
_cell.angle_alpha   90.00
_cell.angle_beta   90.00
_cell.angle_gamma   90.00
#
_symmetry.space_group_name_H-M   'P 1'
#
loop_
_entity.id
_entity.type
_entity.pdbx_description
1 polymer ?
#
loop_
_entity_poly.entity_id
_entity_poly.type
_entity_poly.pdbx_seq_one_letter_code
_entity_poly.pdbx_strand_id
1 'polypeptide(L)'
;FLRAAQWGLTESAHVTHSPMTDEEVALIAASGMAFTATLSIFDMVSAETGEKIMDDALSNTRRLYRAGVPMAVGTDFMFENHPYQTAGIPIHELRLLHRAGLTVDEIIRAATIDSAGICGRADVTGSIEAGKQADLVAVSGAIDETFQALENMAFVMHRGTIIKAA
;
A
#
# COMPACT_ATOMS: atom_id res chain seq x y z
N PHE A 1 16.77 -5.60 1.24
CA PHE A 1 15.81 -5.07 2.22
C PHE A 1 16.48 -4.85 3.58
N LEU A 2 16.99 -5.92 4.26
CA LEU A 2 17.67 -5.83 5.55
C LEU A 2 18.86 -4.83 5.56
N ARG A 3 19.72 -4.88 4.54
CA ARG A 3 20.85 -3.95 4.40
C ARG A 3 20.39 -2.48 4.29
N ALA A 4 19.26 -2.23 3.65
CA ALA A 4 18.69 -0.89 3.55
C ALA A 4 18.38 -0.34 4.96
N ALA A 5 17.73 -1.14 5.80
CA ALA A 5 17.45 -0.77 7.19
C ALA A 5 18.75 -0.53 7.99
N GLN A 6 19.75 -1.42 7.85
CA GLN A 6 21.05 -1.28 8.52
C GLN A 6 21.82 -0.02 8.08
N TRP A 7 21.66 0.43 6.85
CA TRP A 7 22.32 1.63 6.32
C TRP A 7 21.53 2.92 6.55
N GLY A 8 20.38 2.82 7.25
CA GLY A 8 19.58 4.00 7.63
C GLY A 8 18.78 4.61 6.49
N LEU A 9 18.38 3.80 5.50
CA LEU A 9 17.44 4.25 4.50
C LEU A 9 16.09 4.54 5.15
N THR A 10 15.40 5.58 4.68
CA THR A 10 14.11 6.00 5.22
C THR A 10 12.95 5.18 4.68
N GLU A 11 13.09 4.64 3.46
CA GLU A 11 12.09 3.80 2.81
C GLU A 11 12.77 2.77 1.88
N SER A 12 12.13 1.63 1.73
CA SER A 12 12.45 0.63 0.72
C SER A 12 11.21 0.28 -0.09
N ALA A 13 11.25 0.51 -1.41
CA ALA A 13 10.29 -0.09 -2.32
C ALA A 13 10.54 -1.60 -2.39
N HIS A 14 9.45 -2.35 -2.57
CA HIS A 14 9.38 -3.81 -2.53
C HIS A 14 9.64 -4.41 -1.14
N VAL A 15 8.76 -5.30 -0.74
CA VAL A 15 9.05 -6.22 0.35
C VAL A 15 10.00 -7.31 -0.17
N THR A 16 10.80 -7.92 0.70
CA THR A 16 11.57 -9.10 0.28
C THR A 16 10.64 -10.30 0.06
N HIS A 17 10.93 -11.07 -0.98
CA HIS A 17 10.25 -12.32 -1.33
C HIS A 17 11.04 -13.56 -0.88
N SER A 18 12.02 -13.39 0.00
CA SER A 18 12.72 -14.47 0.70
C SER A 18 12.25 -14.53 2.15
N PRO A 19 12.18 -15.70 2.78
CA PRO A 19 11.79 -15.82 4.18
C PRO A 19 12.64 -14.93 5.07
N MET A 20 12.00 -14.21 6.00
CA MET A 20 12.66 -13.39 7.00
C MET A 20 12.65 -14.08 8.36
N THR A 21 13.73 -13.97 9.12
CA THR A 21 13.75 -14.37 10.53
C THR A 21 13.04 -13.35 11.42
N ASP A 22 12.72 -13.72 12.66
CA ASP A 22 12.10 -12.78 13.61
C ASP A 22 13.06 -11.67 14.02
N GLU A 23 14.37 -11.97 14.08
CA GLU A 23 15.43 -11.00 14.36
C GLU A 23 15.53 -9.95 13.23
N GLU A 24 15.40 -10.37 11.97
CA GLU A 24 15.40 -9.45 10.83
C GLU A 24 14.19 -8.53 10.84
N VAL A 25 13.00 -9.05 11.14
CA VAL A 25 11.78 -8.23 11.31
C VAL A 25 11.95 -7.23 12.44
N ALA A 26 12.46 -7.66 13.59
CA ALA A 26 12.69 -6.78 14.74
C ALA A 26 13.72 -5.68 14.43
N LEU A 27 14.80 -6.00 13.70
CA LEU A 27 15.80 -5.03 13.29
C LEU A 27 15.21 -3.97 12.36
N ILE A 28 14.40 -4.37 11.39
CA ILE A 28 13.75 -3.44 10.46
C ILE A 28 12.77 -2.55 11.22
N ALA A 29 11.95 -3.12 12.11
CA ALA A 29 11.04 -2.34 12.94
C ALA A 29 11.77 -1.29 13.82
N ALA A 30 12.92 -1.66 14.37
CA ALA A 30 13.74 -0.76 15.18
C ALA A 30 14.46 0.31 14.35
N SER A 31 14.66 0.12 13.05
CA SER A 31 15.38 1.06 12.19
C SER A 31 14.60 2.33 11.87
N GLY A 32 13.26 2.28 11.98
CA GLY A 32 12.36 3.36 11.54
C GLY A 32 12.17 3.44 10.03
N MET A 33 12.73 2.50 9.25
CA MET A 33 12.54 2.43 7.80
C MET A 33 11.09 2.08 7.49
N ALA A 34 10.47 2.82 6.56
CA ALA A 34 9.19 2.48 5.97
C ALA A 34 9.35 1.49 4.80
N PHE A 35 8.25 0.92 4.33
CA PHE A 35 8.26 0.11 3.11
C PHE A 35 6.98 0.27 2.28
N THR A 36 7.12 0.04 0.98
CA THR A 36 6.01 -0.10 0.04
C THR A 36 6.01 -1.53 -0.48
N ALA A 37 4.95 -2.30 -0.19
CA ALA A 37 4.95 -3.75 -0.40
C ALA A 37 5.09 -4.18 -1.86
N THR A 38 4.35 -3.52 -2.76
CA THR A 38 4.31 -3.79 -4.22
C THR A 38 4.02 -5.26 -4.56
N LEU A 39 3.06 -5.86 -3.87
CA LEU A 39 2.71 -7.28 -4.02
C LEU A 39 2.25 -7.62 -5.44
N SER A 40 1.67 -6.66 -6.15
CA SER A 40 1.21 -6.82 -7.52
C SER A 40 2.33 -7.22 -8.49
N ILE A 41 3.56 -6.69 -8.29
CA ILE A 41 4.69 -7.07 -9.14
C ILE A 41 5.12 -8.51 -8.87
N PHE A 42 5.10 -8.96 -7.61
CA PHE A 42 5.43 -10.34 -7.25
C PHE A 42 4.38 -11.33 -7.76
N ASP A 43 3.09 -10.96 -7.75
CA ASP A 43 2.01 -11.75 -8.30
C ASP A 43 2.19 -11.93 -9.82
N MET A 44 2.54 -10.86 -10.52
CA MET A 44 2.85 -10.88 -11.94
C MET A 44 4.05 -11.78 -12.25
N VAL A 45 5.17 -11.58 -11.56
CA VAL A 45 6.39 -12.39 -11.77
C VAL A 45 6.11 -13.87 -11.48
N SER A 46 5.37 -14.17 -10.39
CA SER A 46 4.98 -15.55 -10.08
C SER A 46 4.12 -16.19 -11.18
N ALA A 47 3.20 -15.41 -11.76
CA ALA A 47 2.34 -15.90 -12.84
C ALA A 47 3.13 -16.16 -14.15
N GLU A 48 4.12 -15.33 -14.46
CA GLU A 48 4.91 -15.43 -15.68
C GLU A 48 6.02 -16.49 -15.59
N THR A 49 6.68 -16.59 -14.44
CA THR A 49 7.87 -17.44 -14.26
C THR A 49 7.57 -18.80 -13.61
N GLY A 50 6.42 -18.90 -12.91
CA GLY A 50 6.09 -20.06 -12.07
C GLY A 50 6.85 -20.10 -10.75
N GLU A 51 7.60 -19.04 -10.39
CA GLU A 51 8.32 -18.94 -9.12
C GLU A 51 7.34 -18.73 -7.97
N LYS A 52 7.57 -19.41 -6.85
CA LYS A 52 6.72 -19.34 -5.64
C LYS A 52 7.21 -18.25 -4.67
N ILE A 53 7.23 -17.00 -5.13
CA ILE A 53 7.71 -15.86 -4.34
C ILE A 53 6.60 -15.16 -3.55
N MET A 54 5.33 -15.38 -3.91
CA MET A 54 4.19 -14.68 -3.30
C MET A 54 3.97 -15.04 -1.83
N ASP A 55 4.13 -16.30 -1.45
CA ASP A 55 3.83 -16.73 -0.07
C ASP A 55 4.76 -16.04 0.93
N ASP A 56 6.04 -15.92 0.59
CA ASP A 56 7.02 -15.21 1.42
C ASP A 56 6.77 -13.70 1.41
N ALA A 57 6.46 -13.10 0.25
CA ALA A 57 6.14 -11.68 0.15
C ALA A 57 4.90 -11.31 1.00
N LEU A 58 3.82 -12.09 0.93
CA LEU A 58 2.61 -11.93 1.74
C LEU A 58 2.92 -12.09 3.24
N SER A 59 3.66 -13.13 3.60
CA SER A 59 4.05 -13.40 5.00
C SER A 59 4.90 -12.27 5.57
N ASN A 60 5.91 -11.82 4.83
CA ASN A 60 6.79 -10.73 5.25
C ASN A 60 6.05 -9.40 5.36
N THR A 61 5.16 -9.08 4.42
CA THR A 61 4.31 -7.88 4.48
C THR A 61 3.51 -7.87 5.79
N ARG A 62 2.81 -8.96 6.10
CA ARG A 62 2.06 -9.09 7.35
C ARG A 62 2.93 -8.92 8.58
N ARG A 63 4.08 -9.61 8.63
CA ARG A 63 4.99 -9.60 9.80
C ARG A 63 5.58 -8.23 10.05
N LEU A 64 6.03 -7.54 9.00
CA LEU A 64 6.55 -6.17 9.09
C LEU A 64 5.46 -5.21 9.55
N TYR A 65 4.27 -5.27 8.95
CA TYR A 65 3.16 -4.41 9.34
C TYR A 65 2.75 -4.64 10.81
N ARG A 66 2.63 -5.90 11.25
CA ARG A 66 2.31 -6.24 12.66
C ARG A 66 3.42 -5.86 13.63
N ALA A 67 4.66 -5.78 13.18
CA ALA A 67 5.79 -5.26 13.97
C ALA A 67 5.83 -3.71 14.04
N GLY A 68 4.87 -3.02 13.41
CA GLY A 68 4.75 -1.56 13.44
C GLY A 68 5.63 -0.84 12.42
N VAL A 69 6.16 -1.54 11.41
CA VAL A 69 6.91 -0.90 10.32
C VAL A 69 5.93 -0.08 9.48
N PRO A 70 6.16 1.23 9.28
CA PRO A 70 5.29 2.06 8.46
C PRO A 70 5.20 1.53 7.02
N MET A 71 4.00 1.48 6.46
CA MET A 71 3.76 0.93 5.13
C MET A 71 2.98 1.91 4.25
N ALA A 72 3.47 2.11 3.03
CA ALA A 72 2.75 2.78 1.96
C ALA A 72 2.15 1.76 0.98
N VAL A 73 1.14 2.20 0.23
CA VAL A 73 0.55 1.43 -0.88
C VAL A 73 1.14 1.91 -2.20
N GLY A 74 1.66 0.97 -2.97
CA GLY A 74 2.20 1.21 -4.31
C GLY A 74 2.32 -0.09 -5.09
N THR A 75 2.36 -0.04 -6.41
CA THR A 75 2.29 -1.20 -7.30
C THR A 75 3.56 -1.48 -8.08
N ASP A 76 4.38 -0.46 -8.29
CA ASP A 76 5.55 -0.50 -9.19
C ASP A 76 5.21 -0.90 -10.65
N PHE A 77 3.99 -0.64 -11.11
CA PHE A 77 3.65 -0.89 -12.49
C PHE A 77 4.26 0.15 -13.43
N MET A 78 5.06 -0.33 -14.37
CA MET A 78 5.74 0.47 -15.39
C MET A 78 5.19 0.26 -16.80
N PHE A 79 4.28 -0.68 -17.02
CA PHE A 79 3.83 -1.09 -18.35
C PHE A 79 2.36 -0.76 -18.59
N GLU A 80 2.10 0.05 -19.60
CA GLU A 80 0.77 0.18 -20.19
C GLU A 80 0.32 -1.19 -20.73
N ASN A 81 -0.91 -1.61 -20.47
CA ASN A 81 -1.53 -2.86 -20.94
C ASN A 81 -1.25 -4.13 -20.09
N HIS A 82 -0.78 -4.02 -18.87
CA HIS A 82 -0.77 -5.18 -17.98
C HIS A 82 -2.19 -5.41 -17.38
N PRO A 83 -2.67 -6.67 -17.23
CA PRO A 83 -4.01 -6.97 -16.70
C PRO A 83 -4.28 -6.42 -15.28
N TYR A 84 -3.24 -6.14 -14.51
CA TYR A 84 -3.35 -5.54 -13.16
C TYR A 84 -3.11 -4.03 -13.15
N GLN A 85 -2.80 -3.43 -14.29
CA GLN A 85 -2.62 -1.99 -14.42
C GLN A 85 -3.95 -1.34 -14.77
N THR A 86 -4.66 -0.88 -13.76
CA THR A 86 -5.83 -0.03 -13.94
C THR A 86 -5.45 1.41 -13.64
N ALA A 87 -5.83 2.32 -14.53
CA ALA A 87 -5.75 3.74 -14.22
C ALA A 87 -6.62 4.04 -13.00
N GLY A 88 -6.04 4.68 -11.98
CA GLY A 88 -6.75 5.02 -10.76
C GLY A 88 -6.31 4.21 -9.53
N ILE A 89 -7.26 3.76 -8.72
CA ILE A 89 -6.97 3.06 -7.47
C ILE A 89 -6.47 1.64 -7.77
N PRO A 90 -5.34 1.21 -7.18
CA PRO A 90 -4.74 -0.10 -7.46
C PRO A 90 -5.45 -1.24 -6.71
N ILE A 91 -6.68 -1.55 -7.09
CA ILE A 91 -7.54 -2.52 -6.39
C ILE A 91 -6.88 -3.89 -6.24
N HIS A 92 -6.12 -4.34 -7.24
CA HIS A 92 -5.40 -5.60 -7.15
C HIS A 92 -4.40 -5.62 -6.00
N GLU A 93 -3.60 -4.55 -5.83
CA GLU A 93 -2.69 -4.41 -4.70
C GLU A 93 -3.43 -4.42 -3.35
N LEU A 94 -4.57 -3.71 -3.24
CA LEU A 94 -5.36 -3.69 -2.01
C LEU A 94 -5.86 -5.09 -1.63
N ARG A 95 -6.31 -5.88 -2.62
CA ARG A 95 -6.72 -7.28 -2.41
C ARG A 95 -5.56 -8.17 -1.97
N LEU A 96 -4.37 -7.96 -2.51
CA LEU A 96 -3.17 -8.69 -2.10
C LEU A 96 -2.75 -8.34 -0.68
N LEU A 97 -2.84 -7.06 -0.28
CA LEU A 97 -2.63 -6.64 1.10
C LEU A 97 -3.65 -7.29 2.05
N HIS A 98 -4.91 -7.38 1.63
CA HIS A 98 -5.92 -8.11 2.40
C HIS A 98 -5.61 -9.62 2.50
N ARG A 99 -5.18 -10.23 1.40
CA ARG A 99 -4.70 -11.62 1.39
C ARG A 99 -3.46 -11.80 2.30
N ALA A 100 -2.61 -10.81 2.45
CA ALA A 100 -1.52 -10.81 3.42
C ALA A 100 -2.00 -10.78 4.89
N GLY A 101 -3.29 -10.49 5.13
CA GLY A 101 -3.93 -10.50 6.45
C GLY A 101 -4.12 -9.12 7.09
N LEU A 102 -4.10 -8.06 6.29
CA LEU A 102 -4.48 -6.73 6.74
C LEU A 102 -6.01 -6.57 6.63
N THR A 103 -6.61 -5.83 7.56
CA THR A 103 -8.02 -5.45 7.48
C THR A 103 -8.25 -4.35 6.45
N VAL A 104 -9.50 -4.17 6.01
CA VAL A 104 -9.86 -3.09 5.07
C VAL A 104 -9.46 -1.72 5.62
N ASP A 105 -9.74 -1.46 6.91
CA ASP A 105 -9.40 -0.18 7.55
C ASP A 105 -7.88 0.06 7.60
N GLU A 106 -7.10 -0.97 7.90
CA GLU A 106 -5.64 -0.90 7.88
C GLU A 106 -5.11 -0.57 6.48
N ILE A 107 -5.71 -1.17 5.44
CA ILE A 107 -5.32 -0.94 4.05
C ILE A 107 -5.69 0.48 3.60
N ILE A 108 -6.91 0.95 3.91
CA ILE A 108 -7.32 2.33 3.60
C ILE A 108 -6.43 3.33 4.33
N ARG A 109 -6.10 3.07 5.60
CA ARG A 109 -5.17 3.89 6.36
C ARG A 109 -3.79 3.93 5.72
N ALA A 110 -3.24 2.77 5.33
CA ALA A 110 -1.96 2.67 4.64
C ALA A 110 -1.95 3.42 3.30
N ALA A 111 -3.07 3.38 2.56
CA ALA A 111 -3.23 4.06 1.27
C ALA A 111 -3.45 5.59 1.40
N THR A 112 -3.67 6.11 2.61
CA THR A 112 -4.00 7.52 2.85
C THR A 112 -3.00 8.17 3.81
N ILE A 113 -3.33 8.21 5.11
CA ILE A 113 -2.53 8.99 6.08
C ILE A 113 -1.12 8.42 6.30
N ASP A 114 -0.95 7.09 6.27
CA ASP A 114 0.36 6.49 6.48
C ASP A 114 1.27 6.73 5.26
N SER A 115 0.75 6.58 4.02
CA SER A 115 1.47 6.98 2.80
C SER A 115 1.80 8.47 2.80
N ALA A 116 0.86 9.33 3.21
CA ALA A 116 1.12 10.77 3.34
C ALA A 116 2.24 11.05 4.35
N GLY A 117 2.29 10.30 5.46
CA GLY A 117 3.35 10.38 6.47
C GLY A 117 4.72 10.03 5.91
N ILE A 118 4.82 8.92 5.20
CA ILE A 118 6.05 8.45 4.54
C ILE A 118 6.54 9.48 3.51
N CYS A 119 5.61 10.10 2.77
CA CYS A 119 5.91 11.17 1.81
C CYS A 119 6.16 12.56 2.47
N GLY A 120 6.16 12.67 3.80
CA GLY A 120 6.31 13.94 4.52
C GLY A 120 5.18 14.92 4.27
N ARG A 121 3.94 14.44 4.06
CA ARG A 121 2.76 15.24 3.71
C ARG A 121 1.56 15.03 4.65
N ALA A 122 1.73 14.33 5.77
CA ALA A 122 0.64 14.02 6.69
C ALA A 122 0.02 15.27 7.36
N ASP A 123 0.74 16.36 7.41
CA ASP A 123 0.26 17.67 7.88
C ASP A 123 -0.68 18.36 6.88
N VAL A 124 -0.60 17.95 5.60
CA VAL A 124 -1.31 18.59 4.48
C VAL A 124 -2.47 17.74 3.97
N THR A 125 -2.32 16.42 3.93
CA THR A 125 -3.29 15.50 3.30
C THR A 125 -3.32 14.13 3.98
N GLY A 126 -4.14 13.21 3.49
CA GLY A 126 -4.22 11.82 3.95
C GLY A 126 -5.28 11.57 5.03
N SER A 127 -5.87 12.59 5.63
CA SER A 127 -7.00 12.48 6.57
C SER A 127 -7.97 13.65 6.43
N ILE A 128 -9.19 13.45 6.91
CA ILE A 128 -10.25 14.48 6.89
C ILE A 128 -10.16 15.24 8.21
N GLU A 129 -9.42 16.34 8.20
CA GLU A 129 -9.19 17.19 9.36
C GLU A 129 -9.23 18.67 8.97
N ALA A 130 -9.70 19.51 9.89
CA ALA A 130 -9.70 20.95 9.67
C ALA A 130 -8.25 21.47 9.48
N GLY A 131 -8.06 22.29 8.45
CA GLY A 131 -6.75 22.84 8.07
C GLY A 131 -5.99 22.03 7.04
N LYS A 132 -6.38 20.78 6.78
CA LYS A 132 -5.82 20.00 5.69
C LYS A 132 -6.47 20.29 4.34
N GLN A 133 -5.79 19.89 3.30
CA GLN A 133 -6.24 19.99 1.93
C GLN A 133 -7.51 19.15 1.72
N ALA A 134 -8.51 19.72 1.08
CA ALA A 134 -9.76 19.00 0.78
C ALA A 134 -9.56 18.08 -0.45
N ASP A 135 -8.88 16.96 -0.23
CA ASP A 135 -8.75 15.84 -1.17
C ASP A 135 -9.69 14.74 -0.68
N LEU A 136 -10.85 14.61 -1.31
CA LEU A 136 -11.94 13.78 -0.82
C LEU A 136 -12.45 12.86 -1.92
N VAL A 137 -12.72 11.62 -1.55
CA VAL A 137 -13.42 10.65 -2.39
C VAL A 137 -14.60 10.09 -1.60
N ALA A 138 -15.78 10.05 -2.24
CA ALA A 138 -16.89 9.27 -1.73
C ALA A 138 -17.26 8.18 -2.74
N VAL A 139 -17.53 6.99 -2.23
CA VAL A 139 -17.90 5.82 -3.03
C VAL A 139 -19.35 5.43 -2.78
N SER A 140 -19.96 4.75 -3.75
CA SER A 140 -21.30 4.19 -3.60
C SER A 140 -21.19 2.78 -2.98
N GLY A 141 -21.69 2.65 -1.75
CA GLY A 141 -21.66 1.39 -0.99
C GLY A 141 -20.55 1.34 0.06
N ALA A 142 -20.48 0.22 0.76
CA ALA A 142 -19.43 -0.03 1.74
C ALA A 142 -18.14 -0.49 1.05
N ILE A 143 -16.99 -0.10 1.60
CA ILE A 143 -15.70 -0.66 1.19
C ILE A 143 -15.52 -1.95 1.99
N ASP A 144 -15.58 -3.08 1.31
CA ASP A 144 -15.35 -4.41 1.83
C ASP A 144 -14.03 -5.01 1.31
N GLU A 145 -13.78 -6.28 1.61
CA GLU A 145 -12.58 -7.01 1.20
C GLU A 145 -12.41 -7.15 -0.31
N THR A 146 -13.43 -6.87 -1.10
CA THR A 146 -13.35 -6.88 -2.57
C THR A 146 -12.81 -5.57 -3.11
N PHE A 147 -12.89 -4.48 -2.33
CA PHE A 147 -12.56 -3.09 -2.73
C PHE A 147 -13.32 -2.60 -3.98
N GLN A 148 -14.38 -3.33 -4.40
CA GLN A 148 -15.12 -3.02 -5.62
C GLN A 148 -15.80 -1.64 -5.57
N ALA A 149 -16.20 -1.18 -4.37
CA ALA A 149 -16.80 0.14 -4.19
C ALA A 149 -15.88 1.29 -4.65
N LEU A 150 -14.55 1.08 -4.60
CA LEU A 150 -13.56 2.06 -5.06
C LEU A 150 -13.56 2.28 -6.57
N GLU A 151 -14.16 1.40 -7.36
CA GLU A 151 -14.38 1.60 -8.81
C GLU A 151 -15.59 2.51 -9.08
N ASN A 152 -16.49 2.66 -8.09
CA ASN A 152 -17.75 3.41 -8.19
C ASN A 152 -17.71 4.72 -7.39
N MET A 153 -16.77 5.59 -7.74
CA MET A 153 -16.64 6.89 -7.09
C MET A 153 -17.85 7.78 -7.43
N ALA A 154 -18.63 8.13 -6.41
CA ALA A 154 -19.76 9.06 -6.54
C ALA A 154 -19.30 10.53 -6.47
N PHE A 155 -18.20 10.79 -5.75
CA PHE A 155 -17.68 12.14 -5.59
C PHE A 155 -16.16 12.12 -5.53
N VAL A 156 -15.52 13.08 -6.20
CA VAL A 156 -14.08 13.32 -6.15
C VAL A 156 -13.82 14.82 -6.03
N MET A 157 -13.07 15.22 -5.03
CA MET A 157 -12.58 16.57 -4.83
C MET A 157 -11.06 16.57 -4.71
N HIS A 158 -10.41 17.50 -5.38
CA HIS A 158 -8.97 17.73 -5.27
C HIS A 158 -8.71 19.21 -4.94
N ARG A 159 -8.03 19.46 -3.84
CA ARG A 159 -7.71 20.81 -3.33
C ARG A 159 -8.94 21.72 -3.22
N GLY A 160 -10.05 21.18 -2.77
CA GLY A 160 -11.31 21.92 -2.68
C GLY A 160 -12.06 22.12 -4.01
N THR A 161 -11.49 21.67 -5.14
CA THR A 161 -12.17 21.71 -6.44
C THR A 161 -12.87 20.39 -6.70
N ILE A 162 -14.16 20.43 -6.99
CA ILE A 162 -14.94 19.24 -7.36
C ILE A 162 -14.53 18.79 -8.76
N ILE A 163 -14.04 17.58 -8.88
CA ILE A 163 -13.66 16.93 -10.15
C ILE A 163 -14.80 16.05 -10.65
N LYS A 164 -15.51 15.39 -9.74
CA LYS A 164 -16.67 14.56 -10.03
C LYS A 164 -17.72 14.73 -8.93
N ALA A 165 -18.96 14.88 -9.33
CA ALA A 165 -20.13 14.75 -8.48
C ALA A 165 -21.18 13.90 -9.21
N ALA A 166 -21.85 12.97 -8.48
CA ALA A 166 -22.92 12.15 -9.00
C ALA A 166 -24.19 13.00 -9.21
#